data_f23f5f84f114a5219f301f4e9648c1d5
#
_entry.id   f23f5f84f114a5219f301f4e9648c1d5
#
_cell.length_a   1.000
_cell.length_b   1.000
_cell.length_c   1.000
_cell.angle_alpha   90.00
_cell.angle_beta   90.00
_cell.angle_gamma   90.00
#
_symmetry.space_group_name_H-M   'P 1'
#
loop_
_entity.id
_entity.type
_entity.pdbx_description
1 polymer ?
#
loop_
_entity_poly.entity_id
_entity_poly.type
_entity_poly.pdbx_seq_one_letter_code
_entity_poly.pdbx_strand_id
1 'polypeptide(L)'
;MPSTHKKISPWVWVAGVFVVCAVVYGTLSSYPRELAVYSDELRYLDVARSLWQGRGLRVRNMPSDYQKILYPLFILPALALKTTAAQITAIGWLNAVYASSAVFPAYALCRATGQNRRRTVFLVGVVALLPTMSAAVTFMSETVFLPLSLWQIYFMLRAMQAAPKARVGWCAAAGVWCYLLYLNKEVALYYLIAWVLVRAWAFWRARSTWRSELACNAALFGSFAVCFVLAKLTLFRGLGNSYNQTGWLTAEQWGFLPFAIVCDVLFTVLAFGVFPVLLPAAGLRRPAKGSDPVRTQLPLFLLLSLFIGVGVIAWSITVREDLHSPSPRQHMRYLEPLFMPLLLVTLNTLDEQFSAARRRVLAALTAVWGVGFIAFCRAIGAGAGDNTLLQWFDFVADRLDRLPVLGLNGWLLVWRCIIVVGAAVIGVLALRRKARRAMAGAVLALCVLCYAGEWRINRWTYGIDAETMQAASDLNDSLHELDGTVLFIPYGIRQRDSQLIETYVDRDFYIAEYETLVQTGLLDDGVLNLTTEAPAPEYPGHAYTDLAEADWLLVSDDVPLDTTNLTPSGIACPAGYTLWQNHAPTQVQF
;
A
#
# COMPACT_ATOMS: atom_id res chain seq x y z
N MET A 1 -36.85 -14.30 -39.96
CA MET A 1 -36.83 -14.46 -38.50
C MET A 1 -35.73 -13.57 -37.93
N PRO A 2 -36.00 -12.57 -37.10
CA PRO A 2 -34.95 -11.78 -36.51
C PRO A 2 -34.25 -12.64 -35.43
N SER A 3 -32.97 -12.85 -35.63
CA SER A 3 -32.11 -13.55 -34.65
C SER A 3 -32.11 -12.80 -33.32
N THR A 4 -32.79 -13.33 -32.33
CA THR A 4 -32.73 -12.86 -30.96
C THR A 4 -31.36 -13.23 -30.37
N HIS A 5 -30.30 -12.51 -30.78
CA HIS A 5 -29.06 -12.56 -30.02
C HIS A 5 -29.35 -12.07 -28.60
N LYS A 6 -29.50 -12.99 -27.66
CA LYS A 6 -29.55 -12.66 -26.22
C LYS A 6 -28.32 -11.78 -25.92
N LYS A 7 -28.55 -10.49 -25.68
CA LYS A 7 -27.47 -9.57 -25.28
C LYS A 7 -26.89 -10.09 -24.00
N ILE A 8 -25.64 -10.60 -24.07
CA ILE A 8 -24.86 -11.04 -22.92
C ILE A 8 -24.84 -9.90 -21.90
N SER A 9 -25.19 -10.19 -20.65
CA SER A 9 -25.15 -9.22 -19.57
C SER A 9 -23.77 -8.55 -19.52
N PRO A 10 -23.69 -7.22 -19.41
CA PRO A 10 -22.40 -6.54 -19.31
C PRO A 10 -21.53 -7.01 -18.15
N TRP A 11 -22.09 -7.58 -17.11
CA TRP A 11 -21.35 -8.15 -15.99
C TRP A 11 -20.58 -9.43 -16.36
N VAL A 12 -21.01 -10.16 -17.38
CA VAL A 12 -20.33 -11.39 -17.81
C VAL A 12 -18.93 -11.09 -18.37
N TRP A 13 -18.77 -10.02 -19.17
CA TRP A 13 -17.43 -9.67 -19.65
C TRP A 13 -16.53 -9.13 -18.54
N VAL A 14 -17.07 -8.40 -17.55
CA VAL A 14 -16.31 -7.94 -16.38
C VAL A 14 -15.84 -9.13 -15.55
N ALA A 15 -16.72 -10.12 -15.33
CA ALA A 15 -16.36 -11.38 -14.69
C ALA A 15 -15.27 -12.14 -15.48
N GLY A 16 -15.36 -12.13 -16.83
CA GLY A 16 -14.30 -12.68 -17.68
C GLY A 16 -12.95 -11.97 -17.49
N VAL A 17 -12.94 -10.64 -17.46
CA VAL A 17 -11.72 -9.85 -17.18
C VAL A 17 -11.17 -10.20 -15.79
N PHE A 18 -12.02 -10.25 -14.76
CA PHE A 18 -11.63 -10.64 -13.40
C PHE A 18 -10.93 -12.00 -13.39
N VAL A 19 -11.53 -13.03 -13.99
CA VAL A 19 -10.96 -14.38 -14.03
C VAL A 19 -9.61 -14.38 -14.75
N VAL A 20 -9.51 -13.72 -15.91
CA VAL A 20 -8.24 -13.63 -16.66
C VAL A 20 -7.16 -12.94 -15.82
N CYS A 21 -7.48 -11.82 -15.19
CA CYS A 21 -6.52 -11.11 -14.32
C CYS A 21 -6.11 -11.97 -13.12
N ALA A 22 -7.05 -12.60 -12.42
CA ALA A 22 -6.76 -13.46 -11.27
C ALA A 22 -5.84 -14.63 -11.66
N VAL A 23 -6.10 -15.27 -12.80
CA VAL A 23 -5.26 -16.37 -13.30
C VAL A 23 -3.88 -15.87 -13.72
N VAL A 24 -3.80 -14.79 -14.49
CA VAL A 24 -2.51 -14.24 -14.95
C VAL A 24 -1.65 -13.82 -13.76
N TYR A 25 -2.19 -13.00 -12.87
CA TYR A 25 -1.43 -12.50 -11.72
C TYR A 25 -1.14 -13.58 -10.69
N GLY A 26 -2.05 -14.52 -10.46
CA GLY A 26 -1.80 -15.69 -9.63
C GLY A 26 -0.66 -16.54 -10.16
N THR A 27 -0.64 -16.82 -11.46
CA THR A 27 0.46 -17.55 -12.12
C THR A 27 1.78 -16.79 -12.04
N LEU A 28 1.77 -15.47 -12.31
CA LEU A 28 2.96 -14.64 -12.24
C LEU A 28 3.52 -14.48 -10.81
N SER A 29 2.69 -14.68 -9.79
CA SER A 29 3.11 -14.69 -8.37
C SER A 29 3.50 -16.07 -7.85
N SER A 30 3.30 -17.15 -8.61
CA SER A 30 3.54 -18.53 -8.17
C SER A 30 5.01 -18.93 -8.40
N TYR A 31 5.91 -18.33 -7.64
CA TYR A 31 7.32 -18.72 -7.60
C TYR A 31 7.80 -18.78 -6.14
N PRO A 32 8.84 -19.59 -5.83
CA PRO A 32 9.45 -19.62 -4.50
C PRO A 32 9.94 -18.24 -4.10
N ARG A 33 9.57 -17.79 -2.90
CA ARG A 33 9.88 -16.44 -2.43
C ARG A 33 9.97 -16.37 -0.92
N GLU A 34 10.69 -15.38 -0.46
CA GLU A 34 10.71 -14.93 0.92
C GLU A 34 10.03 -13.55 1.04
N LEU A 35 9.71 -13.14 2.25
CA LEU A 35 9.14 -11.83 2.55
C LEU A 35 10.25 -10.91 3.05
N ALA A 36 10.80 -10.11 2.15
CA ALA A 36 12.09 -9.47 2.39
C ALA A 36 12.09 -7.94 2.42
N VAL A 37 11.02 -7.28 1.97
CA VAL A 37 11.10 -5.83 1.69
C VAL A 37 10.38 -4.99 2.72
N TYR A 38 9.25 -5.47 3.23
CA TYR A 38 8.43 -4.69 4.14
C TYR A 38 8.23 -5.43 5.46
N SER A 39 8.62 -4.81 6.55
CA SER A 39 8.33 -5.33 7.90
C SER A 39 6.85 -5.62 8.16
N ASP A 40 5.96 -4.90 7.49
CA ASP A 40 4.53 -5.14 7.57
C ASP A 40 4.12 -6.51 7.02
N GLU A 41 4.88 -7.11 6.08
CA GLU A 41 4.56 -8.41 5.46
C GLU A 41 4.61 -9.56 6.46
N LEU A 42 5.72 -9.66 7.20
CA LEU A 42 5.90 -10.66 8.25
C LEU A 42 4.87 -10.46 9.36
N ARG A 43 4.62 -9.21 9.74
CA ARG A 43 3.61 -8.88 10.74
C ARG A 43 2.20 -9.32 10.33
N TYR A 44 1.81 -9.10 9.07
CA TYR A 44 0.52 -9.57 8.57
C TYR A 44 0.43 -11.08 8.59
N LEU A 45 1.49 -11.77 8.19
CA LEU A 45 1.55 -13.23 8.19
C LEU A 45 1.46 -13.79 9.61
N ASP A 46 2.23 -13.25 10.55
CA ASP A 46 2.26 -13.70 11.94
C ASP A 46 0.94 -13.44 12.66
N VAL A 47 0.33 -12.27 12.46
CA VAL A 47 -1.02 -12.00 12.99
C VAL A 47 -2.05 -12.99 12.40
N ALA A 48 -1.96 -13.30 11.10
CA ALA A 48 -2.85 -14.28 10.50
C ALA A 48 -2.63 -15.69 11.08
N ARG A 49 -1.37 -16.15 11.24
CA ARG A 49 -1.03 -17.42 11.88
C ARG A 49 -1.57 -17.51 13.30
N SER A 50 -1.37 -16.45 14.09
CA SER A 50 -1.87 -16.39 15.46
C SER A 50 -3.40 -16.44 15.54
N LEU A 51 -4.08 -15.72 14.65
CA LEU A 51 -5.56 -15.80 14.55
C LEU A 51 -6.04 -17.18 14.12
N TRP A 52 -5.37 -17.82 13.17
CA TRP A 52 -5.68 -19.18 12.71
C TRP A 52 -5.55 -20.21 13.83
N GLN A 53 -4.52 -20.05 14.67
CA GLN A 53 -4.26 -20.91 15.83
C GLN A 53 -5.14 -20.58 17.05
N GLY A 54 -6.03 -19.57 16.95
CA GLY A 54 -6.92 -19.17 18.06
C GLY A 54 -6.23 -18.41 19.19
N ARG A 55 -5.00 -17.94 19.00
CA ARG A 55 -4.19 -17.25 20.03
C ARG A 55 -4.47 -15.74 20.12
N GLY A 56 -5.37 -15.21 19.28
CA GLY A 56 -5.73 -13.80 19.24
C GLY A 56 -4.74 -12.96 18.43
N LEU A 57 -4.67 -11.66 18.73
CA LEU A 57 -3.78 -10.73 18.04
C LEU A 57 -2.36 -10.80 18.62
N ARG A 58 -1.50 -11.53 17.96
CA ARG A 58 -0.09 -11.68 18.33
C ARG A 58 0.80 -11.59 17.09
N VAL A 59 2.00 -11.11 17.28
CA VAL A 59 3.10 -11.25 16.33
C VAL A 59 4.08 -12.20 17.01
N ARG A 60 4.25 -13.38 16.45
CA ARG A 60 4.93 -14.49 17.12
C ARG A 60 4.33 -14.74 18.51
N ASN A 61 5.14 -14.81 19.53
CA ASN A 61 4.71 -15.02 20.93
C ASN A 61 4.36 -13.72 21.68
N MET A 62 4.45 -12.56 21.03
CA MET A 62 4.17 -11.27 21.67
C MET A 62 2.75 -10.78 21.37
N PRO A 63 2.00 -10.29 22.40
CA PRO A 63 0.74 -9.58 22.15
C PRO A 63 0.96 -8.38 21.24
N SER A 64 0.04 -8.16 20.31
CA SER A 64 0.13 -7.08 19.34
C SER A 64 -1.06 -6.13 19.44
N ASP A 65 -0.78 -4.82 19.48
CA ASP A 65 -1.79 -3.75 19.35
C ASP A 65 -2.13 -3.42 17.88
N TYR A 66 -1.65 -4.24 16.95
CA TYR A 66 -1.77 -3.99 15.53
C TYR A 66 -3.21 -4.01 15.05
N GLN A 67 -3.71 -2.87 14.58
CA GLN A 67 -5.13 -2.68 14.25
C GLN A 67 -5.45 -2.92 12.78
N LYS A 68 -4.45 -3.07 11.91
CA LYS A 68 -4.63 -3.34 10.47
C LYS A 68 -4.90 -4.83 10.22
N ILE A 69 -5.96 -5.35 10.80
CA ILE A 69 -6.26 -6.80 10.81
C ILE A 69 -7.04 -7.28 9.59
N LEU A 70 -7.57 -6.36 8.75
CA LEU A 70 -8.42 -6.81 7.65
C LEU A 70 -7.66 -7.68 6.65
N TYR A 71 -6.44 -7.30 6.28
CA TYR A 71 -5.62 -8.10 5.38
C TYR A 71 -5.22 -9.46 6.00
N PRO A 72 -4.72 -9.56 7.24
CA PRO A 72 -4.57 -10.85 7.93
C PRO A 72 -5.81 -11.74 7.87
N LEU A 73 -7.01 -11.19 8.07
CA LEU A 73 -8.26 -11.98 7.97
C LEU A 73 -8.52 -12.50 6.55
N PHE A 74 -8.16 -11.73 5.52
CA PHE A 74 -8.35 -12.13 4.12
C PHE A 74 -7.39 -13.26 3.68
N ILE A 75 -6.23 -13.40 4.32
CA ILE A 75 -5.28 -14.47 4.00
C ILE A 75 -5.47 -15.76 4.84
N LEU A 76 -6.32 -15.74 5.88
CA LEU A 76 -6.61 -16.92 6.72
C LEU A 76 -6.92 -18.20 5.92
N PRO A 77 -7.72 -18.16 4.82
CA PRO A 77 -8.04 -19.40 4.09
C PRO A 77 -6.82 -20.15 3.57
N ALA A 78 -5.71 -19.47 3.29
CA ALA A 78 -4.48 -20.11 2.83
C ALA A 78 -3.80 -20.93 3.93
N LEU A 79 -3.97 -20.54 5.20
CA LEU A 79 -3.36 -21.21 6.35
C LEU A 79 -3.98 -22.59 6.65
N ALA A 80 -5.08 -22.94 5.98
CA ALA A 80 -5.64 -24.30 6.03
C ALA A 80 -4.76 -25.34 5.28
N LEU A 81 -3.79 -24.90 4.48
CA LEU A 81 -2.87 -25.79 3.77
C LEU A 81 -1.79 -26.31 4.72
N LYS A 82 -1.32 -27.53 4.45
CA LYS A 82 -0.45 -28.27 5.38
C LYS A 82 0.97 -27.74 5.48
N THR A 83 1.53 -27.20 4.39
CA THR A 83 2.93 -26.76 4.35
C THR A 83 3.01 -25.25 4.21
N THR A 84 4.00 -24.65 4.85
CA THR A 84 4.25 -23.20 4.77
C THR A 84 4.48 -22.74 3.33
N ALA A 85 5.19 -23.51 2.52
CA ALA A 85 5.39 -23.21 1.09
C ALA A 85 4.06 -23.16 0.31
N ALA A 86 3.13 -24.10 0.59
CA ALA A 86 1.81 -24.08 -0.02
C ALA A 86 0.98 -22.88 0.46
N GLN A 87 1.08 -22.53 1.75
CA GLN A 87 0.41 -21.36 2.32
C GLN A 87 0.88 -20.07 1.64
N ILE A 88 2.19 -19.86 1.52
CA ILE A 88 2.81 -18.70 0.85
C ILE A 88 2.33 -18.60 -0.60
N THR A 89 2.32 -19.69 -1.34
CA THR A 89 1.82 -19.73 -2.71
C THR A 89 0.33 -19.39 -2.78
N ALA A 90 -0.49 -19.97 -1.89
CA ALA A 90 -1.93 -19.72 -1.84
C ALA A 90 -2.27 -18.27 -1.48
N ILE A 91 -1.50 -17.64 -0.59
CA ILE A 91 -1.65 -16.21 -0.28
C ILE A 91 -1.42 -15.36 -1.54
N GLY A 92 -0.42 -15.69 -2.36
CA GLY A 92 -0.21 -15.01 -3.64
C GLY A 92 -1.41 -15.14 -4.59
N TRP A 93 -2.04 -16.30 -4.67
CA TRP A 93 -3.28 -16.48 -5.43
C TRP A 93 -4.46 -15.70 -4.86
N LEU A 94 -4.64 -15.70 -3.53
CA LEU A 94 -5.66 -14.88 -2.87
C LEU A 94 -5.45 -13.39 -3.15
N ASN A 95 -4.22 -12.92 -3.06
CA ASN A 95 -3.86 -11.54 -3.38
C ASN A 95 -4.21 -11.18 -4.85
N ALA A 96 -3.91 -12.08 -5.79
CA ALA A 96 -4.28 -11.89 -7.20
C ALA A 96 -5.80 -11.82 -7.38
N VAL A 97 -6.58 -12.65 -6.69
CA VAL A 97 -8.05 -12.62 -6.70
C VAL A 97 -8.57 -11.31 -6.12
N TYR A 98 -8.06 -10.88 -4.97
CA TYR A 98 -8.51 -9.65 -4.31
C TYR A 98 -8.18 -8.41 -5.15
N ALA A 99 -6.94 -8.27 -5.61
CA ALA A 99 -6.54 -7.15 -6.47
C ALA A 99 -7.37 -7.12 -7.76
N SER A 100 -7.55 -8.26 -8.43
CA SER A 100 -8.34 -8.37 -9.67
C SER A 100 -9.81 -8.01 -9.47
N SER A 101 -10.35 -8.17 -8.24
CA SER A 101 -11.74 -7.80 -7.93
C SER A 101 -12.02 -6.30 -8.10
N ALA A 102 -10.99 -5.47 -8.17
CA ALA A 102 -11.09 -4.03 -8.42
C ALA A 102 -11.80 -3.68 -9.75
N VAL A 103 -11.85 -4.60 -10.72
CA VAL A 103 -12.59 -4.40 -11.97
C VAL A 103 -14.10 -4.25 -11.75
N PHE A 104 -14.67 -4.84 -10.70
CA PHE A 104 -16.10 -4.72 -10.39
C PHE A 104 -16.49 -3.31 -9.95
N PRO A 105 -15.86 -2.70 -8.91
CA PRO A 105 -16.16 -1.32 -8.55
C PRO A 105 -15.77 -0.33 -9.65
N ALA A 106 -14.71 -0.58 -10.42
CA ALA A 106 -14.37 0.23 -11.59
C ALA A 106 -15.51 0.25 -12.62
N TYR A 107 -16.06 -0.90 -12.94
CA TYR A 107 -17.24 -0.99 -13.81
C TYR A 107 -18.46 -0.30 -13.21
N ALA A 108 -18.74 -0.50 -11.90
CA ALA A 108 -19.85 0.15 -11.20
C ALA A 108 -19.73 1.69 -11.25
N LEU A 109 -18.53 2.25 -11.04
CA LEU A 109 -18.23 3.67 -11.17
C LEU A 109 -18.49 4.18 -12.60
N CYS A 110 -18.03 3.45 -13.61
CA CYS A 110 -18.30 3.80 -15.01
C CYS A 110 -19.81 3.84 -15.31
N ARG A 111 -20.57 2.89 -14.78
CA ARG A 111 -22.03 2.86 -14.95
C ARG A 111 -22.72 4.01 -14.20
N ALA A 112 -22.32 4.25 -12.95
CA ALA A 112 -22.89 5.33 -12.14
C ALA A 112 -22.61 6.74 -12.70
N THR A 113 -21.52 6.89 -13.47
CA THR A 113 -21.13 8.15 -14.11
C THR A 113 -21.58 8.26 -15.58
N GLY A 114 -22.33 7.28 -16.08
CA GLY A 114 -22.88 7.30 -17.44
C GLY A 114 -21.85 7.13 -18.56
N GLN A 115 -20.72 6.44 -18.30
CA GLN A 115 -19.69 6.22 -19.32
C GLN A 115 -20.21 5.32 -20.45
N ASN A 116 -19.82 5.67 -21.68
CA ASN A 116 -20.13 4.81 -22.83
C ASN A 116 -19.26 3.53 -22.82
N ARG A 117 -19.65 2.52 -23.60
CA ARG A 117 -18.99 1.20 -23.62
C ARG A 117 -17.48 1.29 -23.88
N ARG A 118 -17.03 2.13 -24.81
CA ARG A 118 -15.59 2.24 -25.16
C ARG A 118 -14.76 2.77 -23.98
N ARG A 119 -15.27 3.80 -23.29
CA ARG A 119 -14.61 4.35 -22.10
C ARG A 119 -14.65 3.39 -20.92
N THR A 120 -15.78 2.70 -20.75
CA THR A 120 -15.88 1.67 -19.70
C THR A 120 -14.85 0.58 -19.91
N VAL A 121 -14.70 0.05 -21.14
CA VAL A 121 -13.66 -0.95 -21.45
C VAL A 121 -12.26 -0.41 -21.19
N PHE A 122 -11.99 0.82 -21.62
CA PHE A 122 -10.68 1.46 -21.37
C PHE A 122 -10.40 1.62 -19.87
N LEU A 123 -11.32 2.16 -19.08
CA LEU A 123 -11.13 2.42 -17.65
C LEU A 123 -11.03 1.13 -16.83
N VAL A 124 -11.82 0.11 -17.16
CA VAL A 124 -11.69 -1.23 -16.56
C VAL A 124 -10.37 -1.86 -16.96
N GLY A 125 -9.93 -1.69 -18.21
CA GLY A 125 -8.62 -2.12 -18.69
C GLY A 125 -7.46 -1.43 -17.96
N VAL A 126 -7.57 -0.14 -17.68
CA VAL A 126 -6.58 0.59 -16.86
C VAL A 126 -6.47 -0.05 -15.48
N VAL A 127 -7.60 -0.32 -14.79
CA VAL A 127 -7.57 -0.97 -13.46
C VAL A 127 -6.99 -2.37 -13.54
N ALA A 128 -7.39 -3.15 -14.57
CA ALA A 128 -6.88 -4.49 -14.77
C ALA A 128 -5.36 -4.55 -15.03
N LEU A 129 -4.77 -3.48 -15.54
CA LEU A 129 -3.34 -3.38 -15.90
C LEU A 129 -2.57 -2.44 -14.97
N LEU A 130 -3.16 -1.97 -13.86
CA LEU A 130 -2.45 -1.12 -12.92
C LEU A 130 -1.19 -1.82 -12.39
N PRO A 131 -0.08 -1.11 -12.23
CA PRO A 131 1.12 -1.65 -11.61
C PRO A 131 0.89 -2.19 -10.20
N THR A 132 -0.06 -1.62 -9.44
CA THR A 132 -0.52 -2.11 -8.13
C THR A 132 -0.91 -3.59 -8.12
N MET A 133 -1.25 -4.17 -9.29
CA MET A 133 -1.49 -5.61 -9.41
C MET A 133 -0.25 -6.46 -9.10
N SER A 134 0.95 -5.90 -9.18
CA SER A 134 2.20 -6.56 -8.78
C SER A 134 2.25 -6.83 -7.26
N ALA A 135 1.46 -6.11 -6.46
CA ALA A 135 1.30 -6.38 -5.04
C ALA A 135 0.75 -7.78 -4.73
N ALA A 136 0.29 -8.53 -5.74
CA ALA A 136 -0.04 -9.95 -5.57
C ALA A 136 1.17 -10.79 -5.12
N VAL A 137 2.38 -10.35 -5.44
CA VAL A 137 3.63 -10.99 -5.01
C VAL A 137 3.95 -10.69 -3.55
N THR A 138 3.64 -9.50 -3.08
CA THR A 138 3.92 -9.03 -1.73
C THR A 138 2.77 -9.40 -0.77
N PHE A 139 3.07 -9.57 0.52
CA PHE A 139 2.02 -9.79 1.53
C PHE A 139 1.54 -8.46 2.10
N MET A 140 1.15 -7.58 1.18
CA MET A 140 0.76 -6.23 1.50
C MET A 140 -0.74 -6.00 1.31
N SER A 141 -1.28 -5.21 2.20
CA SER A 141 -2.72 -4.90 2.26
C SER A 141 -3.24 -4.08 1.06
N GLU A 142 -2.36 -3.62 0.17
CA GLU A 142 -2.70 -2.89 -1.06
C GLU A 142 -3.57 -3.71 -2.01
N THR A 143 -3.42 -5.03 -2.04
CA THR A 143 -4.24 -5.94 -2.84
C THR A 143 -5.72 -5.87 -2.48
N VAL A 144 -6.03 -5.65 -1.21
CA VAL A 144 -7.39 -5.47 -0.67
C VAL A 144 -7.79 -3.99 -0.68
N PHE A 145 -6.83 -3.09 -0.44
CA PHE A 145 -7.08 -1.65 -0.37
C PHE A 145 -7.58 -1.06 -1.69
N LEU A 146 -7.06 -1.53 -2.83
CA LEU A 146 -7.46 -1.05 -4.16
C LEU A 146 -8.96 -1.26 -4.43
N PRO A 147 -9.51 -2.49 -4.38
CA PRO A 147 -10.93 -2.70 -4.64
C PRO A 147 -11.82 -2.03 -3.58
N LEU A 148 -11.44 -2.05 -2.32
CA LEU A 148 -12.20 -1.41 -1.25
C LEU A 148 -12.27 0.11 -1.43
N SER A 149 -11.18 0.75 -1.83
CA SER A 149 -11.14 2.19 -2.12
C SER A 149 -12.03 2.57 -3.28
N LEU A 150 -12.04 1.79 -4.36
CA LEU A 150 -12.94 2.02 -5.49
C LEU A 150 -14.42 1.87 -5.11
N TRP A 151 -14.75 0.89 -4.25
CA TRP A 151 -16.10 0.78 -3.67
C TRP A 151 -16.43 1.96 -2.76
N GLN A 152 -15.50 2.45 -1.95
CA GLN A 152 -15.70 3.66 -1.13
C GLN A 152 -16.07 4.85 -1.99
N ILE A 153 -15.33 5.09 -3.08
CA ILE A 153 -15.63 6.16 -4.03
C ILE A 153 -17.01 5.97 -4.66
N TYR A 154 -17.38 4.72 -5.00
CA TYR A 154 -18.70 4.40 -5.52
C TYR A 154 -19.81 4.71 -4.52
N PHE A 155 -19.69 4.31 -3.24
CA PHE A 155 -20.69 4.62 -2.21
C PHE A 155 -20.83 6.13 -1.99
N MET A 156 -19.71 6.86 -1.94
CA MET A 156 -19.73 8.33 -1.84
C MET A 156 -20.42 8.98 -3.06
N LEU A 157 -20.13 8.50 -4.26
CA LEU A 157 -20.81 8.97 -5.48
C LEU A 157 -22.31 8.69 -5.43
N ARG A 158 -22.72 7.49 -5.02
CA ARG A 158 -24.15 7.14 -4.86
C ARG A 158 -24.84 8.03 -3.82
N ALA A 159 -24.16 8.33 -2.72
CA ALA A 159 -24.65 9.29 -1.73
C ALA A 159 -24.84 10.71 -2.32
N MET A 160 -23.90 11.16 -3.17
CA MET A 160 -24.03 12.46 -3.87
C MET A 160 -25.20 12.50 -4.85
N GLN A 161 -25.49 11.38 -5.53
CA GLN A 161 -26.55 11.28 -6.56
C GLN A 161 -27.94 11.00 -5.99
N ALA A 162 -28.02 10.41 -4.80
CA ALA A 162 -29.28 9.90 -4.26
C ALA A 162 -30.24 10.98 -3.81
N ALA A 163 -31.54 10.70 -3.90
CA ALA A 163 -32.59 11.49 -3.28
C ALA A 163 -32.42 11.54 -1.74
N PRO A 164 -32.90 12.57 -1.05
CA PRO A 164 -32.58 12.82 0.37
C PRO A 164 -32.78 11.62 1.31
N LYS A 165 -33.87 10.86 1.16
CA LYS A 165 -34.12 9.67 2.00
C LYS A 165 -33.13 8.54 1.73
N ALA A 166 -32.87 8.22 0.46
CA ALA A 166 -31.92 7.17 0.06
C ALA A 166 -30.46 7.58 0.34
N ARG A 167 -30.18 8.88 0.34
CA ARG A 167 -28.84 9.43 0.63
C ARG A 167 -28.34 9.02 2.02
N VAL A 168 -29.19 9.08 3.04
CA VAL A 168 -28.83 8.68 4.42
C VAL A 168 -28.36 7.22 4.44
N GLY A 169 -29.06 6.32 3.73
CA GLY A 169 -28.65 4.91 3.65
C GLY A 169 -27.30 4.72 2.93
N TRP A 170 -27.04 5.46 1.85
CA TRP A 170 -25.75 5.42 1.18
C TRP A 170 -24.62 6.02 2.03
N CYS A 171 -24.90 7.07 2.83
CA CYS A 171 -23.94 7.62 3.78
C CYS A 171 -23.61 6.61 4.88
N ALA A 172 -24.61 5.92 5.44
CA ALA A 172 -24.38 4.87 6.44
C ALA A 172 -23.53 3.72 5.86
N ALA A 173 -23.86 3.24 4.65
CA ALA A 173 -23.06 2.22 3.97
C ALA A 173 -21.62 2.68 3.73
N ALA A 174 -21.43 3.95 3.30
CA ALA A 174 -20.10 4.52 3.10
C ALA A 174 -19.32 4.63 4.42
N GLY A 175 -19.97 4.88 5.56
CA GLY A 175 -19.32 4.92 6.87
C GLY A 175 -18.84 3.53 7.34
N VAL A 176 -19.68 2.51 7.22
CA VAL A 176 -19.28 1.12 7.49
C VAL A 176 -18.11 0.72 6.58
N TRP A 177 -18.21 1.01 5.28
CA TRP A 177 -17.17 0.67 4.32
C TRP A 177 -15.84 1.39 4.58
N CYS A 178 -15.92 2.66 4.99
CA CYS A 178 -14.74 3.44 5.38
C CYS A 178 -14.06 2.84 6.62
N TYR A 179 -14.84 2.25 7.55
CA TYR A 179 -14.27 1.54 8.67
C TYR A 179 -13.53 0.26 8.24
N LEU A 180 -14.05 -0.50 7.28
CA LEU A 180 -13.32 -1.63 6.70
C LEU A 180 -12.02 -1.18 6.04
N LEU A 181 -12.04 -0.06 5.32
CA LEU A 181 -10.82 0.55 4.78
C LEU A 181 -9.84 0.96 5.87
N TYR A 182 -10.32 1.53 6.97
CA TYR A 182 -9.50 1.90 8.12
C TYR A 182 -8.82 0.68 8.75
N LEU A 183 -9.55 -0.43 8.92
CA LEU A 183 -8.99 -1.72 9.39
C LEU A 183 -7.94 -2.30 8.43
N ASN A 184 -7.95 -1.87 7.18
CA ASN A 184 -6.93 -2.26 6.20
C ASN A 184 -5.75 -1.28 6.20
N LYS A 185 -6.05 0.04 6.20
CA LYS A 185 -5.07 1.13 6.21
C LYS A 185 -5.70 2.38 6.83
N GLU A 186 -5.14 2.85 7.93
CA GLU A 186 -5.66 4.02 8.67
C GLU A 186 -5.65 5.31 7.84
N VAL A 187 -4.75 5.42 6.88
CA VAL A 187 -4.67 6.56 5.95
C VAL A 187 -5.98 6.83 5.19
N ALA A 188 -6.85 5.83 5.05
CA ALA A 188 -8.15 5.95 4.37
C ALA A 188 -9.09 7.01 4.96
N LEU A 189 -8.81 7.52 6.16
CA LEU A 189 -9.56 8.63 6.77
C LEU A 189 -9.57 9.90 5.91
N TYR A 190 -8.65 10.06 4.96
CA TYR A 190 -8.69 11.19 4.02
C TYR A 190 -10.00 11.26 3.22
N TYR A 191 -10.68 10.13 2.97
CA TYR A 191 -11.98 10.11 2.33
C TYR A 191 -13.08 10.80 3.16
N LEU A 192 -13.06 10.63 4.49
CA LEU A 192 -14.02 11.28 5.37
C LEU A 192 -13.81 12.79 5.40
N ILE A 193 -12.55 13.22 5.49
CA ILE A 193 -12.22 14.65 5.49
C ILE A 193 -12.63 15.29 4.17
N ALA A 194 -12.29 14.66 3.05
CA ALA A 194 -12.68 15.12 1.72
C ALA A 194 -14.21 15.22 1.56
N TRP A 195 -14.95 14.23 2.09
CA TRP A 195 -16.41 14.24 2.08
C TRP A 195 -16.97 15.47 2.81
N VAL A 196 -16.52 15.73 4.05
CA VAL A 196 -16.99 16.89 4.83
C VAL A 196 -16.78 18.19 4.07
N LEU A 197 -15.59 18.39 3.49
CA LEU A 197 -15.28 19.61 2.74
C LEU A 197 -16.16 19.76 1.49
N VAL A 198 -16.39 18.70 0.75
CA VAL A 198 -17.27 18.70 -0.43
C VAL A 198 -18.71 19.03 -0.02
N ARG A 199 -19.20 18.42 1.08
CA ARG A 199 -20.57 18.65 1.55
C ARG A 199 -20.76 20.05 2.14
N ALA A 200 -19.77 20.56 2.87
CA ALA A 200 -19.77 21.94 3.35
C ALA A 200 -19.82 22.94 2.17
N TRP A 201 -19.00 22.69 1.13
CA TRP A 201 -19.03 23.53 -0.07
C TRP A 201 -20.37 23.46 -0.83
N ALA A 202 -20.92 22.25 -1.00
CA ALA A 202 -22.22 22.06 -1.63
C ALA A 202 -23.35 22.70 -0.82
N PHE A 203 -23.33 22.58 0.50
CA PHE A 203 -24.27 23.25 1.41
C PHE A 203 -24.24 24.76 1.22
N TRP A 204 -23.05 25.36 1.28
CA TRP A 204 -22.90 26.82 1.16
C TRP A 204 -23.37 27.34 -0.20
N ARG A 205 -23.10 26.60 -1.27
CA ARG A 205 -23.39 27.03 -2.66
C ARG A 205 -24.78 26.67 -3.15
N ALA A 206 -25.26 25.47 -2.87
CA ALA A 206 -26.54 24.96 -3.36
C ALA A 206 -27.70 25.20 -2.38
N ARG A 207 -27.44 25.81 -1.20
CA ARG A 207 -28.44 26.08 -0.16
C ARG A 207 -29.28 24.85 0.19
N SER A 208 -28.64 23.68 0.31
CA SER A 208 -29.30 22.48 0.82
C SER A 208 -29.78 22.70 2.27
N THR A 209 -30.80 21.94 2.69
CA THR A 209 -31.30 22.11 4.05
C THR A 209 -30.27 21.53 5.05
N TRP A 210 -29.93 22.30 6.10
CA TRP A 210 -28.95 21.89 7.12
C TRP A 210 -29.34 20.57 7.78
N ARG A 211 -30.65 20.28 7.94
CA ARG A 211 -31.16 19.02 8.50
C ARG A 211 -30.77 17.81 7.65
N SER A 212 -30.86 17.95 6.32
CA SER A 212 -30.45 16.86 5.41
C SER A 212 -28.94 16.61 5.46
N GLU A 213 -28.13 17.67 5.52
CA GLU A 213 -26.67 17.53 5.62
C GLU A 213 -26.27 16.93 6.96
N LEU A 214 -26.92 17.38 8.05
CA LEU A 214 -26.67 16.82 9.39
C LEU A 214 -27.01 15.32 9.44
N ALA A 215 -28.18 14.93 8.91
CA ALA A 215 -28.60 13.53 8.87
C ALA A 215 -27.62 12.64 8.07
N CYS A 216 -27.12 13.14 6.91
CA CYS A 216 -26.14 12.43 6.10
C CYS A 216 -24.79 12.26 6.81
N ASN A 217 -24.28 13.33 7.41
CA ASN A 217 -23.03 13.28 8.15
C ASN A 217 -23.17 12.44 9.43
N ALA A 218 -24.28 12.55 10.15
CA ALA A 218 -24.58 11.71 11.30
C ALA A 218 -24.65 10.21 10.92
N ALA A 219 -25.24 9.88 9.78
CA ALA A 219 -25.29 8.51 9.30
C ALA A 219 -23.90 7.99 8.92
N LEU A 220 -23.08 8.80 8.23
CA LEU A 220 -21.72 8.43 7.83
C LEU A 220 -20.81 8.22 9.04
N PHE A 221 -20.70 9.27 9.87
CA PHE A 221 -19.80 9.22 11.02
C PHE A 221 -20.34 8.33 12.15
N GLY A 222 -21.66 8.28 12.32
CA GLY A 222 -22.30 7.41 13.30
C GLY A 222 -22.07 5.94 12.98
N SER A 223 -22.25 5.51 11.73
CA SER A 223 -22.00 4.12 11.33
C SER A 223 -20.51 3.77 11.42
N PHE A 224 -19.60 4.66 11.02
CA PHE A 224 -18.15 4.48 11.22
C PHE A 224 -17.84 4.34 12.73
N ALA A 225 -18.34 5.25 13.55
CA ALA A 225 -18.08 5.25 15.00
C ALA A 225 -18.64 4.00 15.69
N VAL A 226 -19.84 3.54 15.31
CA VAL A 226 -20.40 2.28 15.84
C VAL A 226 -19.48 1.12 15.53
N CYS A 227 -19.02 0.96 14.27
CA CYS A 227 -18.08 -0.09 13.89
C CYS A 227 -16.76 0.03 14.65
N PHE A 228 -16.23 1.24 14.78
CA PHE A 228 -15.00 1.53 15.53
C PHE A 228 -15.13 1.13 17.00
N VAL A 229 -16.19 1.58 17.67
CA VAL A 229 -16.41 1.26 19.09
C VAL A 229 -16.63 -0.24 19.29
N LEU A 230 -17.44 -0.88 18.46
CA LEU A 230 -17.64 -2.32 18.54
C LEU A 230 -16.33 -3.10 18.40
N ALA A 231 -15.48 -2.73 17.44
CA ALA A 231 -14.19 -3.39 17.27
C ALA A 231 -13.23 -3.13 18.44
N LYS A 232 -13.23 -1.91 19.01
CA LYS A 232 -12.44 -1.60 20.21
C LYS A 232 -12.88 -2.39 21.43
N LEU A 233 -14.17 -2.66 21.56
CA LEU A 233 -14.71 -3.42 22.68
C LEU A 233 -14.53 -4.94 22.53
N THR A 234 -14.44 -5.44 21.28
CA THR A 234 -14.42 -6.89 21.00
C THR A 234 -13.09 -7.43 20.52
N LEU A 235 -12.40 -6.70 19.65
CA LEU A 235 -11.18 -7.17 18.96
C LEU A 235 -9.91 -6.56 19.53
N PHE A 236 -9.96 -5.30 19.96
CA PHE A 236 -8.77 -4.57 20.38
C PHE A 236 -8.83 -4.20 21.85
N ARG A 237 -7.73 -4.39 22.55
CA ARG A 237 -7.58 -3.93 23.92
C ARG A 237 -7.04 -2.49 23.91
N GLY A 238 -7.88 -1.51 24.23
CA GLY A 238 -7.47 -0.11 24.32
C GLY A 238 -7.75 0.73 23.06
N LEU A 239 -7.46 2.03 23.16
CA LEU A 239 -7.74 3.05 22.14
C LEU A 239 -6.51 3.44 21.30
N GLY A 240 -5.37 2.75 21.45
CA GLY A 240 -4.15 3.01 20.70
C GLY A 240 -4.33 2.92 19.19
N ASN A 241 -3.35 3.35 18.44
CA ASN A 241 -3.25 3.16 16.99
C ASN A 241 -2.07 2.22 16.65
N SER A 242 -2.03 1.71 15.42
CA SER A 242 -1.00 0.76 14.99
C SER A 242 0.42 1.33 14.96
N TYR A 243 0.59 2.61 15.15
CA TYR A 243 1.89 3.26 15.05
C TYR A 243 2.43 3.77 16.37
N ASN A 244 1.65 3.72 17.47
CA ASN A 244 2.01 4.23 18.80
C ASN A 244 2.61 5.66 18.80
N GLN A 245 2.26 6.45 17.78
CA GLN A 245 2.78 7.81 17.63
C GLN A 245 1.95 8.77 18.45
N THR A 246 2.42 9.07 19.67
CA THR A 246 1.81 10.02 20.58
C THR A 246 2.51 11.39 20.61
N GLY A 247 3.62 11.53 19.87
CA GLY A 247 4.43 12.75 19.86
C GLY A 247 3.91 13.83 18.91
N TRP A 248 3.97 15.10 19.36
CA TRP A 248 3.89 16.24 18.48
C TRP A 248 5.17 16.37 17.66
N LEU A 249 5.08 16.89 16.44
CA LEU A 249 6.24 17.19 15.63
C LEU A 249 7.18 18.16 16.37
N THR A 250 8.48 17.91 16.28
CA THR A 250 9.51 18.84 16.74
C THR A 250 9.50 20.12 15.88
N ALA A 251 10.16 21.18 16.35
CA ALA A 251 10.26 22.42 15.57
C ALA A 251 10.93 22.19 14.21
N GLU A 252 11.93 21.30 14.15
CA GLU A 252 12.63 20.92 12.92
C GLU A 252 11.69 20.17 11.95
N GLN A 253 10.94 19.20 12.46
CA GLN A 253 9.93 18.47 11.69
C GLN A 253 8.83 19.39 11.16
N TRP A 254 8.39 20.38 11.94
CA TRP A 254 7.46 21.41 11.46
C TRP A 254 8.05 22.24 10.32
N GLY A 255 9.36 22.54 10.37
CA GLY A 255 10.07 23.23 9.29
C GLY A 255 10.19 22.39 8.01
N PHE A 256 10.37 21.08 8.15
CA PHE A 256 10.53 20.14 7.03
C PHE A 256 9.20 19.78 6.34
N LEU A 257 8.10 19.67 7.10
CA LEU A 257 6.79 19.22 6.60
C LEU A 257 6.28 19.97 5.36
N PRO A 258 6.36 21.33 5.26
CA PRO A 258 5.94 22.02 4.04
C PRO A 258 6.74 21.61 2.80
N PHE A 259 8.04 21.39 2.96
CA PHE A 259 8.89 20.90 1.88
C PHE A 259 8.49 19.49 1.44
N ALA A 260 8.27 18.57 2.39
CA ALA A 260 7.77 17.23 2.11
C ALA A 260 6.44 17.27 1.36
N ILE A 261 5.47 18.05 1.82
CA ILE A 261 4.15 18.20 1.16
C ILE A 261 4.32 18.69 -0.28
N VAL A 262 5.16 19.71 -0.51
CA VAL A 262 5.37 20.25 -1.86
C VAL A 262 5.98 19.20 -2.78
N CYS A 263 7.02 18.50 -2.33
CA CYS A 263 7.65 17.43 -3.10
C CYS A 263 6.64 16.32 -3.41
N ASP A 264 5.91 15.85 -2.42
CA ASP A 264 4.93 14.77 -2.58
C ASP A 264 3.80 15.17 -3.52
N VAL A 265 3.31 16.41 -3.47
CA VAL A 265 2.31 16.92 -4.42
C VAL A 265 2.87 16.90 -5.85
N LEU A 266 4.09 17.38 -6.06
CA LEU A 266 4.70 17.46 -7.39
C LEU A 266 4.88 16.06 -7.99
N PHE A 267 5.35 15.11 -7.20
CA PHE A 267 5.50 13.71 -7.62
C PHE A 267 4.18 12.99 -7.79
N THR A 268 3.19 13.22 -6.92
CA THR A 268 1.86 12.67 -7.08
C THR A 268 1.23 13.13 -8.40
N VAL A 269 1.35 14.41 -8.73
CA VAL A 269 0.87 14.94 -10.01
C VAL A 269 1.56 14.26 -11.19
N LEU A 270 2.88 14.00 -11.09
CA LEU A 270 3.63 13.25 -12.10
C LEU A 270 3.15 11.79 -12.21
N ALA A 271 3.06 11.08 -11.08
CA ALA A 271 2.63 9.69 -11.00
C ALA A 271 1.26 9.47 -11.66
N PHE A 272 0.36 10.42 -11.46
CA PHE A 272 -0.97 10.39 -12.08
C PHE A 272 -0.97 10.91 -13.54
N GLY A 273 0.20 11.17 -14.13
CA GLY A 273 0.36 11.59 -15.52
C GLY A 273 0.00 13.04 -15.77
N VAL A 274 0.10 13.91 -14.77
CA VAL A 274 -0.13 15.38 -14.77
C VAL A 274 -1.58 15.75 -15.09
N PHE A 275 -2.10 15.40 -16.26
CA PHE A 275 -3.42 15.82 -16.73
C PHE A 275 -4.62 15.18 -16.02
N PRO A 276 -4.59 13.94 -15.55
CA PRO A 276 -5.63 13.39 -14.70
C PRO A 276 -5.87 14.19 -13.41
N VAL A 277 -4.90 14.98 -12.97
CA VAL A 277 -5.01 15.89 -11.82
C VAL A 277 -5.33 17.32 -12.27
N LEU A 278 -4.55 17.88 -13.18
CA LEU A 278 -4.67 19.32 -13.54
C LEU A 278 -5.91 19.64 -14.38
N LEU A 279 -6.38 18.73 -15.25
CA LEU A 279 -7.59 18.95 -16.03
C LEU A 279 -8.86 19.04 -15.19
N PRO A 280 -9.14 18.09 -14.27
CA PRO A 280 -10.24 18.24 -13.32
C PRO A 280 -10.12 19.51 -12.48
N ALA A 281 -8.92 19.87 -12.03
CA ALA A 281 -8.70 21.10 -11.25
C ALA A 281 -9.05 22.36 -12.04
N ALA A 282 -8.58 22.47 -13.29
CA ALA A 282 -8.93 23.59 -14.18
C ALA A 282 -10.39 23.59 -14.61
N GLY A 283 -11.03 22.42 -14.62
CA GLY A 283 -12.42 22.18 -14.99
C GLY A 283 -13.44 22.30 -13.86
N LEU A 284 -12.99 22.53 -12.61
CA LEU A 284 -13.89 22.59 -11.45
C LEU A 284 -15.08 23.52 -11.69
N ARG A 285 -16.28 23.00 -11.45
CA ARG A 285 -17.53 23.73 -11.54
C ARG A 285 -18.10 23.99 -10.16
N ARG A 286 -18.67 25.17 -9.99
CA ARG A 286 -19.38 25.50 -8.75
C ARG A 286 -20.66 24.67 -8.66
N PRO A 287 -20.95 23.99 -7.56
CA PRO A 287 -22.22 23.33 -7.36
C PRO A 287 -23.33 24.39 -7.33
N ALA A 288 -24.40 24.11 -8.06
CA ALA A 288 -25.61 24.88 -8.07
C ALA A 288 -26.81 23.96 -7.79
N LYS A 289 -27.94 24.51 -7.42
CA LYS A 289 -29.17 23.71 -7.22
C LYS A 289 -29.49 22.93 -8.50
N GLY A 290 -29.62 21.61 -8.39
CA GLY A 290 -29.89 20.74 -9.55
C GLY A 290 -28.69 20.43 -10.44
N SER A 291 -27.46 20.89 -10.11
CA SER A 291 -26.27 20.52 -10.86
C SER A 291 -25.93 19.03 -10.69
N ASP A 292 -25.43 18.41 -11.77
CA ASP A 292 -24.98 17.02 -11.77
C ASP A 292 -23.78 16.82 -10.82
N PRO A 293 -23.89 15.98 -9.77
CA PRO A 293 -22.80 15.70 -8.84
C PRO A 293 -21.55 15.11 -9.52
N VAL A 294 -21.72 14.36 -10.61
CA VAL A 294 -20.59 13.78 -11.37
C VAL A 294 -19.68 14.87 -11.95
N ARG A 295 -20.25 16.02 -12.29
CA ARG A 295 -19.52 17.13 -12.90
C ARG A 295 -19.07 18.21 -11.91
N THR A 296 -19.63 18.21 -10.71
CA THR A 296 -19.38 19.27 -9.72
C THR A 296 -18.73 18.75 -8.45
N GLN A 297 -19.31 17.73 -7.80
CA GLN A 297 -18.87 17.24 -6.49
C GLN A 297 -17.79 16.16 -6.59
N LEU A 298 -17.96 15.20 -7.54
CA LEU A 298 -17.00 14.10 -7.69
C LEU A 298 -15.56 14.58 -8.02
N PRO A 299 -15.34 15.52 -8.98
CA PRO A 299 -13.99 16.03 -9.24
C PRO A 299 -13.35 16.66 -8.02
N LEU A 300 -14.10 17.47 -7.28
CA LEU A 300 -13.61 18.10 -6.06
C LEU A 300 -13.31 17.05 -4.98
N PHE A 301 -14.19 16.07 -4.81
CA PHE A 301 -13.98 14.98 -3.83
C PHE A 301 -12.68 14.21 -4.12
N LEU A 302 -12.44 13.83 -5.37
CA LEU A 302 -11.24 13.10 -5.74
C LEU A 302 -9.96 13.92 -5.57
N LEU A 303 -10.00 15.21 -5.96
CA LEU A 303 -8.86 16.12 -5.78
C LEU A 303 -8.58 16.37 -4.29
N LEU A 304 -9.61 16.61 -3.50
CA LEU A 304 -9.44 16.77 -2.05
C LEU A 304 -8.93 15.47 -1.42
N SER A 305 -9.47 14.31 -1.79
CA SER A 305 -8.97 13.02 -1.32
C SER A 305 -7.48 12.83 -1.65
N LEU A 306 -7.06 13.22 -2.85
CA LEU A 306 -5.67 13.15 -3.27
C LEU A 306 -4.77 14.06 -2.42
N PHE A 307 -5.09 15.35 -2.32
CA PHE A 307 -4.22 16.32 -1.65
C PHE A 307 -4.23 16.16 -0.13
N ILE A 308 -5.37 15.80 0.48
CA ILE A 308 -5.43 15.47 1.91
C ILE A 308 -4.64 14.20 2.17
N GLY A 309 -4.79 13.18 1.31
CA GLY A 309 -4.01 11.95 1.40
C GLY A 309 -2.51 12.21 1.32
N VAL A 310 -2.05 13.05 0.41
CA VAL A 310 -0.65 13.52 0.35
C VAL A 310 -0.22 14.17 1.68
N GLY A 311 -1.05 15.08 2.22
CA GLY A 311 -0.74 15.74 3.49
C GLY A 311 -0.62 14.75 4.66
N VAL A 312 -1.51 13.75 4.74
CA VAL A 312 -1.46 12.70 5.77
C VAL A 312 -0.21 11.84 5.62
N ILE A 313 0.15 11.48 4.40
CA ILE A 313 1.37 10.70 4.11
C ILE A 313 2.61 11.50 4.49
N ALA A 314 2.73 12.74 4.02
CA ALA A 314 3.86 13.62 4.32
C ALA A 314 4.03 13.81 5.84
N TRP A 315 2.92 14.00 6.57
CA TRP A 315 2.93 14.06 8.03
C TRP A 315 3.49 12.76 8.65
N SER A 316 2.96 11.62 8.25
CA SER A 316 3.36 10.31 8.79
C SER A 316 4.84 10.01 8.54
N ILE A 317 5.35 10.42 7.38
CA ILE A 317 6.75 10.23 7.00
C ILE A 317 7.65 11.19 7.79
N THR A 318 7.31 12.48 7.84
CA THR A 318 8.11 13.50 8.54
C THR A 318 8.37 13.15 10.00
N VAL A 319 7.47 12.40 10.64
CA VAL A 319 7.67 11.94 12.04
C VAL A 319 8.76 10.86 12.15
N ARG A 320 9.09 10.15 11.07
CA ARG A 320 9.90 8.92 11.09
C ARG A 320 11.23 9.02 10.35
N GLU A 321 11.37 9.95 9.42
CA GLU A 321 12.53 9.97 8.53
C GLU A 321 13.66 10.86 9.02
N ASP A 322 14.85 10.57 8.51
CA ASP A 322 15.99 11.46 8.55
C ASP A 322 15.67 12.77 7.80
N LEU A 323 15.52 13.84 8.56
CA LEU A 323 15.20 15.18 8.06
C LEU A 323 16.33 15.78 7.20
N HIS A 324 17.50 15.16 7.18
CA HIS A 324 18.64 15.57 6.34
C HIS A 324 18.60 14.93 4.95
N SER A 325 17.63 14.05 4.69
CA SER A 325 17.46 13.48 3.35
C SER A 325 17.09 14.56 2.33
N PRO A 326 17.78 14.63 1.18
CA PRO A 326 17.50 15.61 0.14
C PRO A 326 16.17 15.40 -0.57
N SER A 327 15.51 14.28 -0.35
CA SER A 327 14.23 13.93 -0.93
C SER A 327 13.37 13.17 0.09
N PRO A 328 12.18 13.68 0.43
CA PRO A 328 11.28 12.95 1.32
C PRO A 328 10.84 11.65 0.64
N ARG A 329 10.71 10.59 1.42
CA ARG A 329 10.24 9.30 0.95
C ARG A 329 8.77 9.38 0.54
N GLN A 330 8.44 8.79 -0.61
CA GLN A 330 7.11 8.90 -1.20
C GLN A 330 6.35 7.58 -1.09
N HIS A 331 5.30 7.56 -0.28
CA HIS A 331 4.40 6.40 -0.17
C HIS A 331 3.13 6.58 -1.00
N MET A 332 3.27 6.86 -2.31
CA MET A 332 2.15 7.16 -3.20
C MET A 332 1.24 5.97 -3.47
N ARG A 333 1.68 4.73 -3.19
CA ARG A 333 0.89 3.50 -3.32
C ARG A 333 -0.48 3.56 -2.62
N TYR A 334 -0.61 4.36 -1.55
CA TYR A 334 -1.90 4.55 -0.86
C TYR A 334 -2.88 5.44 -1.61
N LEU A 335 -2.43 6.18 -2.61
CA LEU A 335 -3.23 7.08 -3.44
C LEU A 335 -3.55 6.49 -4.82
N GLU A 336 -2.87 5.44 -5.24
CA GLU A 336 -3.07 4.78 -6.54
C GLU A 336 -4.53 4.41 -6.85
N PRO A 337 -5.38 4.02 -5.86
CA PRO A 337 -6.80 3.78 -6.12
C PRO A 337 -7.56 5.00 -6.69
N LEU A 338 -7.05 6.22 -6.51
CA LEU A 338 -7.64 7.44 -7.07
C LEU A 338 -7.31 7.63 -8.56
N PHE A 339 -6.34 6.89 -9.13
CA PHE A 339 -5.89 7.10 -10.50
C PHE A 339 -7.00 6.90 -11.53
N MET A 340 -7.69 5.75 -11.52
CA MET A 340 -8.79 5.48 -12.47
C MET A 340 -9.95 6.45 -12.31
N PRO A 341 -10.46 6.74 -11.09
CA PRO A 341 -11.53 7.74 -10.91
C PRO A 341 -11.14 9.15 -11.39
N LEU A 342 -9.91 9.59 -11.18
CA LEU A 342 -9.41 10.86 -11.72
C LEU A 342 -9.31 10.84 -13.24
N LEU A 343 -8.88 9.74 -13.84
CA LEU A 343 -8.87 9.56 -15.28
C LEU A 343 -10.31 9.59 -15.86
N LEU A 344 -11.27 8.96 -15.17
CA LEU A 344 -12.69 9.01 -15.53
C LEU A 344 -13.23 10.46 -15.57
N VAL A 345 -12.95 11.22 -14.52
CA VAL A 345 -13.35 12.64 -14.45
C VAL A 345 -12.64 13.47 -15.52
N THR A 346 -11.37 13.17 -15.78
CA THR A 346 -10.60 13.80 -16.87
C THR A 346 -11.26 13.59 -18.22
N LEU A 347 -11.70 12.36 -18.53
CA LEU A 347 -12.42 12.06 -19.77
C LEU A 347 -13.73 12.83 -19.88
N ASN A 348 -14.47 12.99 -18.77
CA ASN A 348 -15.69 13.80 -18.73
C ASN A 348 -15.38 15.29 -18.94
N THR A 349 -14.32 15.79 -18.34
CA THR A 349 -13.88 17.19 -18.48
C THR A 349 -13.44 17.50 -19.92
N LEU A 350 -12.79 16.54 -20.60
CA LEU A 350 -12.36 16.68 -21.99
C LEU A 350 -13.52 16.74 -23.00
N ASP A 351 -14.71 16.24 -22.63
CA ASP A 351 -15.90 16.35 -23.50
C ASP A 351 -16.48 17.76 -23.50
N GLU A 352 -16.15 18.54 -22.51
CA GLU A 352 -16.62 19.90 -22.40
C GLU A 352 -15.79 20.85 -23.27
N GLN A 353 -16.45 21.91 -23.75
CA GLN A 353 -15.73 22.99 -24.43
C GLN A 353 -14.93 23.78 -23.38
N PHE A 354 -13.60 23.72 -23.48
CA PHE A 354 -12.72 24.52 -22.64
C PHE A 354 -12.79 26.00 -23.07
N SER A 355 -13.32 26.85 -22.20
CA SER A 355 -13.25 28.30 -22.39
C SER A 355 -11.81 28.79 -22.41
N ALA A 356 -11.54 29.95 -23.00
CA ALA A 356 -10.21 30.56 -22.99
C ALA A 356 -9.68 30.75 -21.55
N ALA A 357 -10.56 31.10 -20.60
CA ALA A 357 -10.19 31.24 -19.19
C ALA A 357 -9.72 29.91 -18.58
N ARG A 358 -10.44 28.79 -18.81
CA ARG A 358 -10.03 27.47 -18.33
C ARG A 358 -8.72 26.98 -18.96
N ARG A 359 -8.48 27.28 -20.24
CA ARG A 359 -7.20 26.96 -20.89
C ARG A 359 -6.03 27.74 -20.25
N ARG A 360 -6.24 29.03 -19.88
CA ARG A 360 -5.24 29.82 -19.15
C ARG A 360 -4.97 29.23 -17.76
N VAL A 361 -6.03 28.84 -17.03
CA VAL A 361 -5.86 28.19 -15.73
C VAL A 361 -5.07 26.88 -15.85
N LEU A 362 -5.40 26.04 -16.83
CA LEU A 362 -4.66 24.80 -17.09
C LEU A 362 -3.19 25.07 -17.43
N ALA A 363 -2.92 26.04 -18.29
CA ALA A 363 -1.56 26.44 -18.64
C ALA A 363 -0.79 26.95 -17.42
N ALA A 364 -1.43 27.79 -16.59
CA ALA A 364 -0.83 28.29 -15.35
C ALA A 364 -0.53 27.17 -14.37
N LEU A 365 -1.46 26.24 -14.13
CA LEU A 365 -1.25 25.07 -13.26
C LEU A 365 -0.12 24.18 -13.78
N THR A 366 -0.06 23.96 -15.12
CA THR A 366 1.02 23.16 -15.73
C THR A 366 2.36 23.86 -15.58
N ALA A 367 2.42 25.18 -15.76
CA ALA A 367 3.64 25.96 -15.59
C ALA A 367 4.11 25.96 -14.12
N VAL A 368 3.20 26.19 -13.16
CA VAL A 368 3.51 26.16 -11.72
C VAL A 368 4.02 24.79 -11.32
N TRP A 369 3.35 23.70 -11.75
CA TRP A 369 3.83 22.36 -11.51
C TRP A 369 5.21 22.14 -12.13
N GLY A 370 5.39 22.48 -13.39
CA GLY A 370 6.66 22.27 -14.10
C GLY A 370 7.84 23.01 -13.49
N VAL A 371 7.66 24.30 -13.14
CA VAL A 371 8.69 25.10 -12.46
C VAL A 371 8.97 24.50 -11.07
N GLY A 372 7.93 24.16 -10.29
CA GLY A 372 8.07 23.52 -9.00
C GLY A 372 8.82 22.21 -9.10
N PHE A 373 8.45 21.34 -10.06
CA PHE A 373 9.08 20.05 -10.26
C PHE A 373 10.58 20.17 -10.64
N ILE A 374 10.95 21.15 -11.45
CA ILE A 374 12.35 21.42 -11.78
C ILE A 374 13.11 21.98 -10.56
N ALA A 375 12.48 22.88 -9.79
CA ALA A 375 13.16 23.62 -8.71
C ALA A 375 13.32 22.80 -7.43
N PHE A 376 12.28 22.05 -7.01
CA PHE A 376 12.25 21.41 -5.70
C PHE A 376 12.66 19.94 -5.72
N CYS A 377 12.44 19.22 -6.80
CA CYS A 377 12.73 17.80 -6.87
C CYS A 377 14.19 17.57 -7.30
N ARG A 378 15.17 17.91 -6.45
CA ARG A 378 16.60 17.87 -6.80
C ARG A 378 17.15 16.46 -6.97
N ALA A 379 16.75 15.53 -6.15
CA ALA A 379 17.18 14.15 -6.26
C ALA A 379 15.97 13.25 -5.97
N ILE A 380 15.68 12.37 -6.90
CA ILE A 380 15.02 11.14 -6.54
C ILE A 380 16.15 10.14 -6.51
N GLY A 381 16.66 9.86 -5.31
CA GLY A 381 17.47 8.68 -5.12
C GLY A 381 16.59 7.45 -5.33
N ALA A 382 17.18 6.29 -5.38
CA ALA A 382 16.55 4.97 -5.52
C ALA A 382 15.45 4.64 -4.46
N GLY A 383 14.91 5.62 -3.78
CA GLY A 383 13.88 5.50 -2.75
C GLY A 383 12.45 5.78 -3.21
N ALA A 384 12.20 6.07 -4.51
CA ALA A 384 10.84 6.16 -5.05
C ALA A 384 10.16 4.78 -5.21
N GLY A 385 10.80 3.70 -4.76
CA GLY A 385 10.35 2.33 -4.91
C GLY A 385 8.98 1.99 -4.30
N ASP A 386 8.40 2.87 -3.50
CA ASP A 386 7.04 2.70 -2.97
C ASP A 386 5.95 3.25 -3.92
N ASN A 387 6.29 3.60 -5.14
CA ASN A 387 5.35 4.16 -6.10
C ASN A 387 5.40 3.43 -7.45
N THR A 388 4.52 2.47 -7.61
CA THR A 388 4.47 1.61 -8.79
C THR A 388 4.20 2.38 -10.09
N LEU A 389 3.50 3.52 -10.01
CA LEU A 389 3.23 4.39 -11.16
C LEU A 389 4.44 5.22 -11.60
N LEU A 390 5.48 5.35 -10.77
CA LEU A 390 6.73 6.07 -11.09
C LEU A 390 7.92 5.17 -11.43
N GLN A 391 7.76 3.87 -11.50
CA GLN A 391 8.84 2.92 -11.81
C GLN A 391 9.60 3.27 -13.10
N TRP A 392 8.89 3.77 -14.11
CA TRP A 392 9.52 4.26 -15.34
C TRP A 392 10.47 5.44 -15.12
N PHE A 393 10.15 6.30 -14.15
CA PHE A 393 10.98 7.45 -13.82
C PHE A 393 12.28 6.99 -13.15
N ASP A 394 12.18 6.11 -12.15
CA ASP A 394 13.32 5.57 -11.43
C ASP A 394 14.23 4.77 -12.34
N PHE A 395 13.64 3.93 -13.22
CA PHE A 395 14.40 3.17 -14.20
C PHE A 395 15.26 4.05 -15.11
N VAL A 396 14.74 5.21 -15.55
CA VAL A 396 15.49 6.17 -16.36
C VAL A 396 16.56 6.87 -15.53
N ALA A 397 16.23 7.30 -14.30
CA ALA A 397 17.17 7.95 -13.39
C ALA A 397 18.41 7.07 -13.12
N ASP A 398 18.19 5.78 -12.87
CA ASP A 398 19.21 4.77 -12.63
C ASP A 398 20.17 4.59 -13.84
N ARG A 399 19.63 4.71 -15.06
CA ARG A 399 20.43 4.63 -16.29
C ARG A 399 21.22 5.91 -16.55
N LEU A 400 20.67 7.06 -16.20
CA LEU A 400 21.33 8.36 -16.35
C LEU A 400 22.54 8.51 -15.42
N ASP A 401 22.51 7.85 -14.24
CA ASP A 401 23.65 7.84 -13.31
C ASP A 401 24.92 7.23 -13.92
N ARG A 402 24.75 6.30 -14.86
CA ARG A 402 25.86 5.63 -15.56
C ARG A 402 26.46 6.44 -16.71
N LEU A 403 25.87 7.58 -17.05
CA LEU A 403 26.36 8.40 -18.16
C LEU A 403 27.44 9.39 -17.71
N PRO A 404 28.63 9.41 -18.36
CA PRO A 404 29.65 10.43 -18.10
C PRO A 404 29.15 11.81 -18.53
N VAL A 405 29.90 12.84 -18.27
CA VAL A 405 29.81 14.23 -18.78
C VAL A 405 29.08 15.21 -17.85
N LEU A 406 27.83 14.97 -17.43
CA LEU A 406 27.07 15.94 -16.64
C LEU A 406 26.96 15.57 -15.15
N GLY A 407 27.35 14.36 -14.78
CA GLY A 407 27.06 13.79 -13.49
C GLY A 407 25.56 13.57 -13.26
N LEU A 408 25.21 12.83 -12.20
CA LEU A 408 23.81 12.46 -11.92
C LEU A 408 22.88 13.69 -11.83
N ASN A 409 23.27 14.73 -11.08
CA ASN A 409 22.43 15.91 -10.89
C ASN A 409 22.16 16.69 -12.18
N GLY A 410 23.14 16.80 -13.07
CA GLY A 410 22.97 17.43 -14.38
C GLY A 410 22.01 16.65 -15.28
N TRP A 411 22.17 15.35 -15.35
CA TRP A 411 21.30 14.49 -16.13
C TRP A 411 19.87 14.43 -15.57
N LEU A 412 19.70 14.42 -14.26
CA LEU A 412 18.38 14.50 -13.62
C LEU A 412 17.68 15.84 -13.92
N LEU A 413 18.43 16.94 -14.01
CA LEU A 413 17.86 18.23 -14.44
C LEU A 413 17.36 18.18 -15.89
N VAL A 414 18.18 17.64 -16.80
CA VAL A 414 17.77 17.45 -18.21
C VAL A 414 16.53 16.57 -18.30
N TRP A 415 16.51 15.46 -17.56
CA TRP A 415 15.38 14.53 -17.53
C TRP A 415 14.08 15.21 -17.05
N ARG A 416 14.15 15.99 -15.97
CA ARG A 416 13.01 16.79 -15.47
C ARG A 416 12.51 17.78 -16.50
N CYS A 417 13.40 18.46 -17.20
CA CYS A 417 13.02 19.38 -18.28
C CYS A 417 12.30 18.62 -19.42
N ILE A 418 12.81 17.45 -19.82
CA ILE A 418 12.17 16.60 -20.84
C ILE A 418 10.75 16.20 -20.40
N ILE A 419 10.57 15.80 -19.14
CA ILE A 419 9.27 15.43 -18.58
C ILE A 419 8.29 16.62 -18.62
N VAL A 420 8.72 17.81 -18.20
CA VAL A 420 7.88 19.00 -18.20
C VAL A 420 7.45 19.40 -19.61
N VAL A 421 8.38 19.37 -20.57
CA VAL A 421 8.08 19.61 -21.99
C VAL A 421 7.14 18.52 -22.53
N GLY A 422 7.42 17.25 -22.23
CA GLY A 422 6.58 16.12 -22.61
C GLY A 422 5.16 16.25 -22.05
N ALA A 423 5.02 16.62 -20.78
CA ALA A 423 3.73 16.90 -20.17
C ALA A 423 2.99 18.03 -20.89
N ALA A 424 3.65 19.15 -21.19
CA ALA A 424 3.02 20.24 -21.93
C ALA A 424 2.52 19.80 -23.31
N VAL A 425 3.33 19.02 -24.06
CA VAL A 425 2.95 18.46 -25.37
C VAL A 425 1.74 17.53 -25.22
N ILE A 426 1.77 16.61 -24.25
CA ILE A 426 0.65 15.69 -23.95
C ILE A 426 -0.62 16.49 -23.65
N GLY A 427 -0.54 17.59 -22.91
CA GLY A 427 -1.67 18.45 -22.63
C GLY A 427 -2.31 19.07 -23.85
N VAL A 428 -1.47 19.58 -24.76
CA VAL A 428 -1.95 20.12 -26.05
C VAL A 428 -2.63 19.00 -26.88
N LEU A 429 -2.03 17.81 -26.90
CA LEU A 429 -2.59 16.66 -27.62
C LEU A 429 -3.90 16.15 -27.00
N ALA A 430 -4.02 16.15 -25.66
CA ALA A 430 -5.25 15.75 -24.97
C ALA A 430 -6.46 16.61 -25.34
N LEU A 431 -6.23 17.89 -25.60
CA LEU A 431 -7.27 18.80 -26.06
C LEU A 431 -7.72 18.50 -27.50
N ARG A 432 -6.90 17.77 -28.28
CA ARG A 432 -7.22 17.39 -29.67
C ARG A 432 -7.96 16.05 -29.69
N ARG A 433 -9.22 16.02 -30.16
CA ARG A 433 -10.06 14.80 -30.21
C ARG A 433 -9.40 13.62 -30.95
N LYS A 434 -8.62 13.88 -32.01
CA LYS A 434 -7.95 12.84 -32.81
C LYS A 434 -6.84 12.10 -32.04
N ALA A 435 -6.15 12.78 -31.13
CA ALA A 435 -5.04 12.20 -30.36
C ALA A 435 -5.52 11.33 -29.16
N ARG A 436 -6.76 11.44 -28.72
CA ARG A 436 -7.28 10.77 -27.51
C ARG A 436 -7.19 9.24 -27.56
N ARG A 437 -7.35 8.64 -28.75
CA ARG A 437 -7.22 7.17 -28.90
C ARG A 437 -5.78 6.72 -28.74
N ALA A 438 -4.85 7.45 -29.35
CA ALA A 438 -3.41 7.16 -29.21
C ALA A 438 -2.96 7.33 -27.74
N MET A 439 -3.46 8.38 -27.06
CA MET A 439 -3.17 8.60 -25.65
C MET A 439 -3.76 7.48 -24.75
N ALA A 440 -4.97 7.00 -25.04
CA ALA A 440 -5.54 5.88 -24.30
C ALA A 440 -4.69 4.62 -24.47
N GLY A 441 -4.22 4.34 -25.69
CA GLY A 441 -3.26 3.25 -25.95
C GLY A 441 -1.93 3.45 -25.20
N ALA A 442 -1.40 4.68 -25.16
CA ALA A 442 -0.16 5.00 -24.44
C ALA A 442 -0.31 4.81 -22.91
N VAL A 443 -1.43 5.19 -22.33
CA VAL A 443 -1.72 4.95 -20.89
C VAL A 443 -1.73 3.46 -20.59
N LEU A 444 -2.41 2.64 -21.39
CA LEU A 444 -2.43 1.19 -21.20
C LEU A 444 -1.04 0.58 -21.36
N ALA A 445 -0.29 1.01 -22.39
CA ALA A 445 1.09 0.55 -22.59
C ALA A 445 2.00 0.93 -21.42
N LEU A 446 1.86 2.15 -20.89
CA LEU A 446 2.61 2.60 -19.71
C LEU A 446 2.27 1.75 -18.47
N CYS A 447 0.98 1.45 -18.23
CA CYS A 447 0.58 0.55 -17.14
C CYS A 447 1.24 -0.83 -17.28
N VAL A 448 1.25 -1.41 -18.49
CA VAL A 448 1.90 -2.72 -18.73
C VAL A 448 3.40 -2.65 -18.52
N LEU A 449 4.06 -1.57 -18.96
CA LEU A 449 5.51 -1.40 -18.78
C LEU A 449 5.88 -1.22 -17.30
N CYS A 450 5.11 -0.41 -16.57
CA CYS A 450 5.31 -0.24 -15.13
C CYS A 450 5.05 -1.56 -14.38
N TYR A 451 3.99 -2.30 -14.73
CA TYR A 451 3.73 -3.62 -14.15
C TYR A 451 4.89 -4.59 -14.40
N ALA A 452 5.37 -4.66 -15.64
CA ALA A 452 6.47 -5.56 -16.01
C ALA A 452 7.77 -5.20 -15.26
N GLY A 453 8.05 -3.91 -15.11
CA GLY A 453 9.18 -3.40 -14.32
C GLY A 453 9.07 -3.81 -12.86
N GLU A 454 7.93 -3.54 -12.25
CA GLU A 454 7.63 -3.88 -10.86
C GLU A 454 7.68 -5.38 -10.61
N TRP A 455 7.07 -6.18 -11.48
CA TRP A 455 7.12 -7.63 -11.39
C TRP A 455 8.56 -8.16 -11.46
N ARG A 456 9.41 -7.60 -12.35
CA ARG A 456 10.81 -7.99 -12.45
C ARG A 456 11.59 -7.65 -11.18
N ILE A 457 11.38 -6.46 -10.62
CA ILE A 457 12.02 -6.03 -9.37
C ILE A 457 11.58 -6.95 -8.23
N ASN A 458 10.28 -7.17 -8.07
CA ASN A 458 9.74 -8.04 -7.05
C ASN A 458 10.28 -9.48 -7.17
N ARG A 459 10.34 -10.02 -8.39
CA ARG A 459 10.92 -11.35 -8.60
C ARG A 459 12.41 -11.41 -8.24
N TRP A 460 13.16 -10.36 -8.53
CA TRP A 460 14.57 -10.28 -8.16
C TRP A 460 14.76 -10.12 -6.64
N THR A 461 13.92 -9.34 -6.00
CA THR A 461 14.02 -9.03 -4.57
C THR A 461 13.50 -10.16 -3.69
N TYR A 462 12.37 -10.76 -4.04
CA TYR A 462 11.69 -11.79 -3.24
C TYR A 462 11.99 -13.22 -3.67
N GLY A 463 12.41 -13.44 -4.91
CA GLY A 463 12.61 -14.79 -5.46
C GLY A 463 13.78 -15.51 -4.81
N ILE A 464 13.55 -16.74 -4.39
CA ILE A 464 14.55 -17.71 -3.93
C ILE A 464 14.53 -18.94 -4.84
N ASP A 465 15.52 -19.79 -4.74
CA ASP A 465 15.49 -21.10 -5.41
C ASP A 465 14.62 -22.10 -4.63
N ALA A 466 14.26 -23.18 -5.28
CA ALA A 466 13.38 -24.18 -4.69
C ALA A 466 14.09 -24.99 -3.58
N GLU A 467 15.40 -25.14 -3.64
CA GLU A 467 16.19 -25.84 -2.65
C GLU A 467 16.24 -25.07 -1.33
N THR A 468 16.50 -23.76 -1.39
CA THR A 468 16.46 -22.86 -0.23
C THR A 468 15.06 -22.85 0.42
N MET A 469 14.00 -22.77 -0.38
CA MET A 469 12.63 -22.85 0.13
C MET A 469 12.36 -24.17 0.83
N GLN A 470 12.81 -25.28 0.26
CA GLN A 470 12.60 -26.61 0.83
C GLN A 470 13.37 -26.76 2.14
N ALA A 471 14.64 -26.33 2.19
CA ALA A 471 15.43 -26.38 3.42
C ALA A 471 14.78 -25.61 4.58
N ALA A 472 14.21 -24.42 4.29
CA ALA A 472 13.51 -23.65 5.32
C ALA A 472 12.17 -24.32 5.75
N SER A 473 11.47 -25.00 4.83
CA SER A 473 10.26 -25.77 5.16
C SER A 473 10.59 -27.02 5.98
N ASP A 474 11.67 -27.73 5.65
CA ASP A 474 12.10 -28.93 6.38
C ASP A 474 12.56 -28.55 7.80
N LEU A 475 13.24 -27.41 7.94
CA LEU A 475 13.56 -26.87 9.26
C LEU A 475 12.30 -26.61 10.09
N ASN A 476 11.26 -25.99 9.50
CA ASN A 476 10.00 -25.75 10.19
C ASN A 476 9.37 -27.06 10.70
N ASP A 477 9.31 -28.09 9.85
CA ASP A 477 8.74 -29.37 10.21
C ASP A 477 9.55 -30.02 11.35
N SER A 478 10.87 -29.98 11.28
CA SER A 478 11.76 -30.46 12.33
C SER A 478 11.61 -29.71 13.65
N LEU A 479 11.46 -28.37 13.58
CA LEU A 479 11.25 -27.56 14.79
C LEU A 479 9.93 -27.89 15.48
N HIS A 480 8.89 -28.28 14.73
CA HIS A 480 7.61 -28.70 15.33
C HIS A 480 7.68 -30.03 16.10
N GLU A 481 8.67 -30.86 15.78
CA GLU A 481 8.91 -32.13 16.50
C GLU A 481 9.72 -31.95 17.81
N LEU A 482 10.35 -30.78 17.98
CA LEU A 482 11.14 -30.48 19.18
C LEU A 482 10.25 -29.94 20.30
N ASP A 483 10.52 -30.36 21.52
CA ASP A 483 9.98 -29.74 22.73
C ASP A 483 10.88 -28.57 23.19
N GLY A 484 10.27 -27.61 23.92
CA GLY A 484 11.00 -26.50 24.53
C GLY A 484 11.00 -25.21 23.73
N THR A 485 11.74 -24.23 24.21
CA THR A 485 11.79 -22.86 23.69
C THR A 485 12.90 -22.71 22.65
N VAL A 486 12.58 -22.07 21.54
CA VAL A 486 13.54 -21.74 20.48
C VAL A 486 13.88 -20.26 20.53
N LEU A 487 15.17 -19.94 20.57
CA LEU A 487 15.69 -18.59 20.40
C LEU A 487 16.38 -18.49 19.04
N PHE A 488 15.92 -17.59 18.21
CA PHE A 488 16.51 -17.28 16.91
C PHE A 488 17.45 -16.08 17.06
N ILE A 489 18.71 -16.25 16.67
CA ILE A 489 19.77 -15.23 16.77
C ILE A 489 20.30 -14.94 15.37
N PRO A 490 19.64 -14.06 14.58
CA PRO A 490 20.20 -13.60 13.32
C PRO A 490 21.33 -12.60 13.56
N TYR A 491 22.26 -12.49 12.62
CA TYR A 491 23.29 -11.45 12.66
C TYR A 491 22.67 -10.06 12.52
N GLY A 492 21.69 -9.91 11.61
CA GLY A 492 20.89 -8.69 11.44
C GLY A 492 19.48 -9.00 10.93
N ILE A 493 18.46 -8.32 11.47
CA ILE A 493 17.03 -8.53 11.14
C ILE A 493 16.70 -8.23 9.67
N ARG A 494 17.45 -7.34 9.03
CA ARG A 494 17.22 -6.95 7.63
C ARG A 494 18.01 -7.78 6.63
N GLN A 495 18.71 -8.78 7.10
CA GLN A 495 19.43 -9.69 6.20
C GLN A 495 18.44 -10.66 5.56
N ARG A 496 18.68 -10.95 4.30
CA ARG A 496 17.82 -11.82 3.50
C ARG A 496 17.58 -13.17 4.17
N ASP A 497 18.62 -13.74 4.77
CA ASP A 497 18.55 -15.06 5.35
C ASP A 497 17.68 -15.12 6.62
N SER A 498 17.67 -14.06 7.46
CA SER A 498 16.78 -13.98 8.62
C SER A 498 15.31 -13.95 8.22
N GLN A 499 15.00 -13.23 7.15
CA GLN A 499 13.64 -13.09 6.65
C GLN A 499 13.12 -14.40 6.03
N LEU A 500 14.01 -15.21 5.46
CA LEU A 500 13.70 -16.56 5.02
C LEU A 500 13.17 -17.42 6.16
N ILE A 501 13.89 -17.46 7.29
CA ILE A 501 13.50 -18.19 8.49
C ILE A 501 12.15 -17.69 8.99
N GLU A 502 11.98 -16.37 9.15
CA GLU A 502 10.72 -15.79 9.60
C GLU A 502 9.56 -16.05 8.66
N THR A 503 9.80 -16.17 7.35
CA THR A 503 8.77 -16.48 6.36
C THR A 503 8.27 -17.92 6.48
N TYR A 504 9.18 -18.88 6.57
CA TYR A 504 8.85 -20.30 6.46
C TYR A 504 8.65 -21.01 7.79
N VAL A 505 9.28 -20.55 8.87
CA VAL A 505 9.07 -21.12 10.21
C VAL A 505 7.83 -20.50 10.82
N ASP A 506 6.77 -21.29 11.03
CA ASP A 506 5.51 -20.86 11.64
C ASP A 506 5.40 -21.26 13.13
N ARG A 507 6.33 -22.08 13.64
CA ARG A 507 6.50 -22.30 15.07
C ARG A 507 6.88 -20.98 15.75
N ASP A 508 6.31 -20.74 16.93
CA ASP A 508 6.71 -19.60 17.76
C ASP A 508 8.16 -19.74 18.21
N PHE A 509 8.92 -18.69 18.03
CA PHE A 509 10.26 -18.54 18.56
C PHE A 509 10.47 -17.10 19.03
N TYR A 510 11.48 -16.91 19.88
CA TYR A 510 11.96 -15.58 20.26
C TYR A 510 13.06 -15.17 19.30
N ILE A 511 13.21 -13.85 19.08
CA ILE A 511 14.25 -13.31 18.21
C ILE A 511 15.15 -12.39 19.05
N ALA A 512 16.45 -12.58 18.95
CA ALA A 512 17.45 -11.74 19.57
C ALA A 512 18.53 -11.39 18.52
N GLU A 513 18.36 -10.26 17.83
CA GLU A 513 19.29 -9.81 16.81
C GLU A 513 20.64 -9.43 17.41
N TYR A 514 21.72 -10.07 16.96
CA TYR A 514 23.05 -9.90 17.53
C TYR A 514 23.53 -8.44 17.51
N GLU A 515 23.44 -7.74 16.39
CA GLU A 515 23.86 -6.34 16.29
C GLU A 515 23.09 -5.42 17.26
N THR A 516 21.79 -5.67 17.43
CA THR A 516 20.96 -4.92 18.37
C THR A 516 21.34 -5.24 19.81
N LEU A 517 21.66 -6.50 20.15
CA LEU A 517 22.13 -6.90 21.47
C LEU A 517 23.45 -6.18 21.84
N VAL A 518 24.37 -6.09 20.88
CA VAL A 518 25.64 -5.35 21.06
C VAL A 518 25.37 -3.86 21.28
N GLN A 519 24.54 -3.25 20.43
CA GLN A 519 24.27 -1.79 20.49
C GLN A 519 23.51 -1.37 21.75
N THR A 520 22.66 -2.23 22.27
CA THR A 520 21.83 -1.92 23.46
C THR A 520 22.53 -2.26 24.79
N GLY A 521 23.73 -2.88 24.75
CA GLY A 521 24.45 -3.28 25.93
C GLY A 521 23.79 -4.46 26.68
N LEU A 522 22.97 -5.24 26.00
CA LEU A 522 22.36 -6.46 26.55
C LEU A 522 23.35 -7.63 26.59
N LEU A 523 24.48 -7.51 25.91
CA LEU A 523 25.62 -8.37 26.06
C LEU A 523 26.54 -7.79 27.16
N ASP A 524 26.62 -8.47 28.30
CA ASP A 524 27.51 -8.12 29.39
C ASP A 524 28.61 -9.18 29.47
N ASP A 525 29.89 -8.76 29.25
CA ASP A 525 31.05 -9.64 29.15
C ASP A 525 30.83 -10.85 28.18
N GLY A 526 30.13 -10.65 27.08
CA GLY A 526 29.84 -11.71 26.12
C GLY A 526 28.68 -12.63 26.51
N VAL A 527 27.97 -12.35 27.61
CA VAL A 527 26.80 -13.11 28.04
C VAL A 527 25.52 -12.31 27.73
N LEU A 528 24.55 -12.94 27.06
CA LEU A 528 23.25 -12.35 26.82
C LEU A 528 22.44 -12.31 28.13
N ASN A 529 22.09 -11.09 28.56
CA ASN A 529 21.25 -10.89 29.73
C ASN A 529 19.76 -10.98 29.31
N LEU A 530 19.20 -12.18 29.40
CA LEU A 530 17.81 -12.47 29.02
C LEU A 530 16.75 -11.94 29.99
N THR A 531 17.18 -11.45 31.19
CA THR A 531 16.27 -10.91 32.20
C THR A 531 16.09 -9.40 32.12
N THR A 532 16.83 -8.71 31.27
CA THR A 532 16.77 -7.26 31.12
C THR A 532 15.71 -6.88 30.08
N GLU A 533 14.80 -5.96 30.44
CA GLU A 533 13.87 -5.36 29.48
C GLU A 533 14.66 -4.58 28.43
N ALA A 534 14.75 -5.11 27.23
CA ALA A 534 15.25 -4.37 26.08
C ALA A 534 14.14 -3.49 25.48
N PRO A 535 14.47 -2.29 25.01
CA PRO A 535 13.54 -1.56 24.18
C PRO A 535 13.16 -2.45 22.98
N ALA A 536 11.85 -2.62 22.76
CA ALA A 536 11.36 -3.40 21.62
C ALA A 536 11.99 -2.82 20.35
N PRO A 537 12.59 -3.63 19.49
CA PRO A 537 13.13 -3.15 18.21
C PRO A 537 12.01 -2.56 17.36
N GLU A 538 12.38 -1.86 16.29
CA GLU A 538 11.45 -1.20 15.35
C GLU A 538 10.34 -2.14 14.82
N TYR A 539 10.53 -3.46 15.00
CA TYR A 539 9.59 -4.50 14.61
C TYR A 539 8.93 -5.14 15.84
N PRO A 540 7.62 -4.89 16.08
CA PRO A 540 6.88 -5.62 17.11
C PRO A 540 6.90 -7.13 16.85
N GLY A 541 7.11 -7.90 17.90
CA GLY A 541 7.33 -9.34 17.83
C GLY A 541 8.76 -9.75 18.14
N HIS A 542 9.67 -8.80 18.13
CA HIS A 542 11.06 -8.95 18.51
C HIS A 542 11.25 -8.33 19.90
N ALA A 543 10.71 -8.95 20.93
CA ALA A 543 10.96 -8.53 22.30
C ALA A 543 11.87 -9.55 22.98
N TYR A 544 12.80 -9.05 23.74
CA TYR A 544 13.78 -9.86 24.48
C TYR A 544 13.34 -10.10 25.92
N THR A 545 12.16 -9.59 26.30
CA THR A 545 11.58 -9.78 27.63
C THR A 545 11.01 -11.18 27.78
N ASP A 546 11.22 -11.79 28.92
CA ASP A 546 10.73 -13.13 29.35
C ASP A 546 11.42 -14.36 28.74
N LEU A 547 12.63 -14.22 28.18
CA LEU A 547 13.46 -15.37 27.81
C LEU A 547 14.22 -15.86 29.03
N ALA A 548 13.55 -16.47 29.99
CA ALA A 548 14.23 -17.05 31.14
C ALA A 548 15.11 -18.25 30.73
N GLU A 549 14.71 -18.98 29.69
CA GLU A 549 15.36 -20.21 29.27
C GLU A 549 15.14 -20.46 27.76
N ALA A 550 16.23 -20.82 27.07
CA ALA A 550 16.17 -21.23 25.66
C ALA A 550 16.76 -22.62 25.51
N ASP A 551 15.92 -23.61 25.22
CA ASP A 551 16.33 -25.00 25.03
C ASP A 551 17.08 -25.20 23.72
N TRP A 552 16.73 -24.43 22.72
CA TRP A 552 17.26 -24.48 21.37
C TRP A 552 17.68 -23.10 20.90
N LEU A 553 18.85 -23.02 20.25
CA LEU A 553 19.35 -21.80 19.62
C LEU A 553 19.47 -22.01 18.12
N LEU A 554 18.71 -21.25 17.32
CA LEU A 554 18.91 -21.16 15.88
C LEU A 554 19.75 -19.92 15.60
N VAL A 555 21.02 -20.10 15.26
CA VAL A 555 22.01 -19.02 15.23
C VAL A 555 22.59 -18.87 13.83
N SER A 556 22.76 -17.63 13.38
CA SER A 556 23.53 -17.33 12.17
C SER A 556 25.01 -17.69 12.37
N ASP A 557 25.60 -18.33 11.38
CA ASP A 557 27.02 -18.73 11.42
C ASP A 557 27.98 -17.51 11.50
N ASP A 558 27.49 -16.30 11.19
CA ASP A 558 28.25 -15.05 11.33
C ASP A 558 28.25 -14.49 12.77
N VAL A 559 27.44 -15.05 13.67
CA VAL A 559 27.38 -14.65 15.07
C VAL A 559 28.49 -15.37 15.84
N PRO A 560 29.42 -14.65 16.52
CA PRO A 560 30.40 -15.29 17.41
C PRO A 560 29.67 -15.91 18.60
N LEU A 561 29.70 -17.22 18.73
CA LEU A 561 28.98 -17.98 19.76
C LEU A 561 29.93 -18.90 20.51
N ASP A 562 29.93 -18.82 21.83
CA ASP A 562 30.63 -19.84 22.66
C ASP A 562 29.80 -21.13 22.66
N THR A 563 30.36 -22.19 22.12
CA THR A 563 29.70 -23.50 21.98
C THR A 563 29.99 -24.46 23.10
N THR A 564 30.62 -24.03 24.21
CA THR A 564 31.04 -24.92 25.32
C THR A 564 29.88 -25.71 25.92
N ASN A 565 28.69 -25.10 26.03
CA ASN A 565 27.47 -25.72 26.56
C ASN A 565 26.44 -26.08 25.46
N LEU A 566 26.88 -26.13 24.20
CA LEU A 566 26.01 -26.36 23.05
C LEU A 566 26.40 -27.63 22.33
N THR A 567 25.41 -28.33 21.80
CA THR A 567 25.61 -29.44 20.86
C THR A 567 24.83 -29.19 19.59
N PRO A 568 25.42 -29.40 18.39
CA PRO A 568 24.68 -29.29 17.14
C PRO A 568 23.54 -30.31 17.15
N SER A 569 22.34 -29.88 16.79
CA SER A 569 21.15 -30.75 16.77
C SER A 569 21.21 -31.86 15.70
N GLY A 570 22.04 -31.70 14.67
CA GLY A 570 22.05 -32.56 13.48
C GLY A 570 20.88 -32.32 12.53
N ILE A 571 19.98 -31.39 12.85
CA ILE A 571 18.89 -30.97 11.97
C ILE A 571 19.44 -30.08 10.87
N ALA A 572 19.06 -30.36 9.63
CA ALA A 572 19.46 -29.54 8.48
C ALA A 572 18.80 -28.16 8.56
N CYS A 573 19.63 -27.12 8.47
CA CYS A 573 19.19 -25.72 8.44
C CYS A 573 19.47 -25.11 7.06
N PRO A 574 18.77 -24.01 6.68
CA PRO A 574 19.18 -23.19 5.56
C PRO A 574 20.64 -22.77 5.68
N ALA A 575 21.31 -22.54 4.55
CA ALA A 575 22.70 -22.13 4.52
C ALA A 575 22.93 -20.87 5.37
N GLY A 576 24.01 -20.88 6.18
CA GLY A 576 24.35 -19.78 7.07
C GLY A 576 23.68 -19.83 8.45
N TYR A 577 22.99 -20.93 8.79
CA TYR A 577 22.37 -21.14 10.11
C TYR A 577 22.65 -22.52 10.67
N THR A 578 22.83 -22.58 11.99
CA THR A 578 22.98 -23.82 12.74
C THR A 578 22.01 -23.85 13.91
N LEU A 579 21.32 -24.99 14.10
CA LEU A 579 20.47 -25.24 15.26
C LEU A 579 21.25 -25.99 16.31
N TRP A 580 21.31 -25.40 17.51
CA TRP A 580 22.05 -25.93 18.68
C TRP A 580 21.08 -26.33 19.79
N GLN A 581 21.36 -27.44 20.44
CA GLN A 581 20.74 -27.77 21.72
C GLN A 581 21.53 -27.09 22.83
N ASN A 582 20.85 -26.39 23.72
CA ASN A 582 21.44 -25.67 24.83
C ASN A 582 21.32 -26.49 26.11
N HIS A 583 22.47 -26.88 26.69
CA HIS A 583 22.52 -27.65 27.95
C HIS A 583 22.58 -26.74 29.18
N ALA A 584 22.75 -25.45 29.02
CA ALA A 584 22.68 -24.45 30.07
C ALA A 584 21.66 -23.36 29.69
N PRO A 585 20.35 -23.64 29.74
CA PRO A 585 19.32 -22.79 29.10
C PRO A 585 19.22 -21.38 29.68
N THR A 586 19.82 -21.11 30.84
CA THR A 586 19.86 -19.76 31.45
C THR A 586 21.01 -18.88 30.95
N GLN A 587 21.94 -19.42 30.15
CA GLN A 587 23.14 -18.70 29.70
C GLN A 587 23.40 -18.95 28.21
N VAL A 588 23.46 -17.87 27.42
CA VAL A 588 23.97 -17.87 26.07
C VAL A 588 25.19 -16.97 26.02
N GLN A 589 26.34 -17.53 25.64
CA GLN A 589 27.62 -16.82 25.56
C GLN A 589 28.01 -16.55 24.12
N PHE A 590 28.52 -15.35 23.84
CA PHE A 590 28.94 -14.89 22.53
C PHE A 590 30.44 -14.63 22.47
#